data_32b90447d4941c6c3d193feb6d9b07d8
#
_entry.id   32b90447d4941c6c3d193feb6d9b07d8
#
_cell.length_a   1.000
_cell.length_b   1.000
_cell.length_c   1.000
_cell.angle_alpha   90.00
_cell.angle_beta   90.00
_cell.angle_gamma   90.00
#
_symmetry.space_group_name_H-M   'P 1'
#
loop_
_entity.id
_entity.type
_entity.pdbx_description
1 polymer ?
#
loop_
_entity_poly.entity_id
_entity_poly.type
_entity_poly.pdbx_seq_one_letter_code
_entity_poly.pdbx_strand_id
1 'polypeptide(L)'
;DALLLENNLIKKYKPRYNVLLKDDKSYPSICISNEYFPRVFKTRKIIRNGSTYYGPYSHVPSMQAVLELIKKVYPLRTCNLALTPENIRSGKFNVCLEYHIKNCKGPCIGQQSHEEYMESIGQIKEILKGNTQLISNLLLEEMRSLAEEMRFEEAQKIKEKYDLIESYRAKSEVVSSVLHNIDVFSIETDEYSAYINYHHITNGCINQACTFEYNTRINESREELLQLGIIEMRERYK
;
A
#
# COMPACT_ATOMS: atom_id res chain seq x y z
N ASP A 1 -17.28 -21.77 -14.08
CA ASP A 1 -17.87 -21.90 -12.71
C ASP A 1 -17.30 -23.08 -11.92
N ALA A 2 -17.05 -24.27 -12.53
CA ALA A 2 -16.49 -25.43 -11.82
C ALA A 2 -15.08 -25.19 -11.28
N LEU A 3 -14.20 -24.55 -12.05
CA LEU A 3 -12.82 -24.24 -11.67
C LEU A 3 -12.73 -23.19 -10.57
N LEU A 4 -13.57 -22.17 -10.61
CA LEU A 4 -13.69 -21.19 -9.52
C LEU A 4 -14.14 -21.87 -8.22
N LEU A 5 -15.10 -22.79 -8.33
CA LEU A 5 -15.56 -23.56 -7.18
C LEU A 5 -14.47 -24.49 -6.65
N GLU A 6 -13.75 -25.21 -7.54
CA GLU A 6 -12.62 -26.07 -7.17
C GLU A 6 -11.52 -25.29 -6.47
N ASN A 7 -11.07 -24.17 -7.05
CA ASN A 7 -10.04 -23.30 -6.45
C ASN A 7 -10.47 -22.79 -5.07
N ASN A 8 -11.71 -22.32 -4.95
CA ASN A 8 -12.27 -21.86 -3.67
C ASN A 8 -12.37 -23.01 -2.64
N LEU A 9 -12.77 -24.19 -3.07
CA LEU A 9 -12.86 -25.36 -2.19
C LEU A 9 -11.48 -25.86 -1.76
N ILE A 10 -10.49 -25.88 -2.66
CA ILE A 10 -9.11 -26.25 -2.33
C ILE A 10 -8.50 -25.26 -1.34
N LYS A 11 -8.68 -23.95 -1.54
CA LYS A 11 -8.23 -22.92 -0.60
C LYS A 11 -8.93 -23.00 0.75
N LYS A 12 -10.24 -23.31 0.76
CA LYS A 12 -11.05 -23.43 1.97
C LYS A 12 -10.73 -24.69 2.78
N TYR A 13 -10.64 -25.85 2.12
CA TYR A 13 -10.50 -27.15 2.80
C TYR A 13 -9.07 -27.67 2.83
N LYS A 14 -8.14 -27.10 2.03
CA LYS A 14 -6.71 -27.47 1.95
C LYS A 14 -6.49 -28.99 1.88
N PRO A 15 -7.11 -29.69 0.92
CA PRO A 15 -7.05 -31.15 0.85
C PRO A 15 -5.62 -31.66 0.72
N ARG A 16 -5.33 -32.82 1.34
CA ARG A 16 -3.96 -33.30 1.58
C ARG A 16 -3.12 -33.47 0.29
N TYR A 17 -3.74 -33.80 -0.81
CA TYR A 17 -3.07 -34.16 -2.07
C TYR A 17 -3.02 -33.04 -3.13
N ASN A 18 -3.68 -31.91 -2.94
CA ASN A 18 -3.64 -30.77 -3.85
C ASN A 18 -2.48 -29.83 -3.44
N VAL A 19 -1.26 -30.17 -3.84
CA VAL A 19 -0.05 -29.43 -3.40
C VAL A 19 0.08 -28.08 -4.11
N LEU A 20 -0.24 -27.99 -5.41
CA LEU A 20 0.03 -26.81 -6.25
C LEU A 20 -0.86 -25.60 -5.94
N LEU A 21 -2.11 -25.80 -5.58
CA LEU A 21 -3.06 -24.73 -5.26
C LEU A 21 -3.07 -24.33 -3.77
N LYS A 22 -2.29 -25.02 -2.94
CA LYS A 22 -2.12 -24.71 -1.51
C LYS A 22 -1.07 -23.66 -1.24
N ASP A 23 -0.12 -23.48 -2.13
CA ASP A 23 0.97 -22.52 -1.96
C ASP A 23 0.42 -21.11 -2.23
N ASP A 24 -0.26 -20.60 -1.21
CA ASP A 24 -0.76 -19.23 -1.16
C ASP A 24 0.45 -18.31 -0.93
N LYS A 25 1.34 -18.24 -1.93
CA LYS A 25 2.33 -17.16 -2.02
C LYS A 25 1.58 -15.87 -2.27
N SER A 26 0.83 -15.44 -1.24
CA SER A 26 0.15 -14.16 -1.29
C SER A 26 1.21 -13.07 -1.41
N TYR A 27 1.12 -12.30 -2.48
CA TYR A 27 1.95 -11.10 -2.63
C TYR A 27 1.73 -10.17 -1.43
N PRO A 28 2.79 -9.52 -0.92
CA PRO A 28 2.66 -8.62 0.20
C PRO A 28 1.86 -7.38 -0.18
N SER A 29 1.14 -6.85 0.80
CA SER A 29 0.39 -5.61 0.72
C SER A 29 0.83 -4.65 1.82
N ILE A 30 0.59 -3.36 1.63
CA ILE A 30 0.74 -2.35 2.67
C ILE A 30 -0.63 -2.19 3.34
N CYS A 31 -0.65 -2.33 4.66
CA CYS A 31 -1.86 -2.20 5.48
C CYS A 31 -1.84 -0.87 6.24
N ILE A 32 -2.95 -0.16 6.20
CA ILE A 32 -3.27 0.92 7.15
C ILE A 32 -4.30 0.36 8.11
N SER A 33 -3.93 0.19 9.38
CA SER A 33 -4.78 -0.43 10.40
C SER A 33 -5.98 0.44 10.74
N ASN A 34 -7.12 -0.21 11.08
CA ASN A 34 -8.32 0.47 11.59
C ASN A 34 -8.19 0.67 13.11
N GLU A 35 -7.40 1.67 13.51
CA GLU A 35 -7.15 2.05 14.89
C GLU A 35 -7.36 3.56 15.04
N TYR A 36 -7.56 4.05 16.26
CA TYR A 36 -7.70 5.51 16.51
C TYR A 36 -6.49 6.30 16.00
N PHE A 37 -5.26 5.77 16.19
CA PHE A 37 -4.05 6.21 15.50
C PHE A 37 -3.56 5.08 14.59
N PRO A 38 -3.92 5.05 13.28
CA PRO A 38 -3.58 3.97 12.36
C PRO A 38 -2.08 3.74 12.23
N ARG A 39 -1.68 2.48 12.09
CA ARG A 39 -0.29 2.08 11.74
C ARG A 39 -0.20 1.74 10.27
N VAL A 40 0.97 1.99 9.68
CA VAL A 40 1.28 1.62 8.29
C VAL A 40 2.38 0.57 8.30
N PHE A 41 2.08 -0.62 7.78
CA PHE A 41 3.02 -1.76 7.79
C PHE A 41 2.75 -2.74 6.65
N LYS A 42 3.77 -3.54 6.31
CA LYS A 42 3.64 -4.63 5.33
C LYS A 42 2.96 -5.85 5.93
N THR A 43 2.10 -6.50 5.15
CA THR A 43 1.46 -7.77 5.53
C THR A 43 1.20 -8.63 4.31
N ARG A 44 1.12 -9.96 4.51
CA ARG A 44 0.62 -10.91 3.51
C ARG A 44 -0.77 -11.41 3.85
N LYS A 45 -1.27 -11.09 5.06
CA LYS A 45 -2.60 -11.50 5.51
C LYS A 45 -3.56 -10.34 5.38
N ILE A 46 -4.65 -10.55 4.65
CA ILE A 46 -5.77 -9.61 4.56
C ILE A 46 -6.80 -10.05 5.61
N ILE A 47 -7.07 -9.18 6.58
CA ILE A 47 -8.03 -9.42 7.67
C ILE A 47 -9.18 -8.44 7.50
N ARG A 48 -10.41 -8.92 7.45
CA ARG A 48 -11.61 -8.08 7.34
C ARG A 48 -11.97 -7.47 8.71
N ASN A 49 -11.22 -6.46 9.12
CA ASN A 49 -11.40 -5.73 10.39
C ASN A 49 -11.55 -4.21 10.18
N GLY A 50 -11.88 -3.78 8.96
CA GLY A 50 -11.98 -2.37 8.59
C GLY A 50 -10.63 -1.70 8.25
N SER A 51 -9.51 -2.45 8.28
CA SER A 51 -8.21 -1.95 7.80
C SER A 51 -8.21 -1.82 6.28
N THR A 52 -7.46 -0.84 5.77
CA THR A 52 -7.30 -0.61 4.33
C THR A 52 -6.01 -1.26 3.84
N TYR A 53 -6.09 -1.96 2.71
CA TYR A 53 -4.96 -2.68 2.12
C TYR A 53 -4.64 -2.11 0.75
N TYR A 54 -3.36 -1.87 0.49
CA TYR A 54 -2.82 -1.41 -0.80
C TYR A 54 -1.86 -2.46 -1.34
N GLY A 55 -2.00 -2.81 -2.58
CA GLY A 55 -1.28 -3.89 -3.24
C GLY A 55 -2.23 -4.72 -4.09
N PRO A 56 -1.81 -5.83 -4.62
CA PRO A 56 -0.60 -6.61 -4.28
C PRO A 56 0.67 -6.05 -4.90
N TYR A 57 1.80 -6.22 -4.22
CA TYR A 57 3.10 -5.86 -4.76
C TYR A 57 3.87 -7.12 -5.14
N SER A 58 4.06 -7.36 -6.44
CA SER A 58 4.91 -8.46 -6.92
C SER A 58 6.39 -8.19 -6.68
N HIS A 59 6.80 -6.93 -6.74
CA HIS A 59 8.18 -6.51 -6.53
C HIS A 59 8.37 -5.96 -5.12
N VAL A 60 8.85 -6.81 -4.20
CA VAL A 60 9.05 -6.46 -2.77
C VAL A 60 9.96 -5.25 -2.57
N PRO A 61 11.07 -5.07 -3.33
CA PRO A 61 11.90 -3.87 -3.21
C PRO A 61 11.14 -2.56 -3.48
N SER A 62 10.25 -2.52 -4.47
CA SER A 62 9.42 -1.33 -4.75
C SER A 62 8.48 -1.02 -3.58
N MET A 63 7.80 -2.03 -3.03
CA MET A 63 6.98 -1.87 -1.83
C MET A 63 7.81 -1.35 -0.65
N GLN A 64 9.01 -1.87 -0.45
CA GLN A 64 9.89 -1.44 0.63
C GLN A 64 10.32 0.02 0.44
N ALA A 65 10.61 0.44 -0.78
CA ALA A 65 10.96 1.83 -1.11
C ALA A 65 9.81 2.81 -0.77
N VAL A 66 8.56 2.43 -1.09
CA VAL A 66 7.37 3.22 -0.69
C VAL A 66 7.24 3.32 0.82
N LEU A 67 7.40 2.21 1.55
CA LEU A 67 7.32 2.22 3.01
C LEU A 67 8.44 3.05 3.65
N GLU A 68 9.64 3.01 3.10
CA GLU A 68 10.77 3.84 3.57
C GLU A 68 10.53 5.33 3.28
N LEU A 69 9.99 5.66 2.10
CA LEU A 69 9.56 7.02 1.79
C LEU A 69 8.55 7.52 2.83
N ILE A 70 7.48 6.76 3.07
CA ILE A 70 6.43 7.10 4.05
C ILE A 70 7.05 7.35 5.43
N LYS A 71 7.93 6.47 5.91
CA LYS A 71 8.58 6.61 7.22
C LYS A 71 9.50 7.84 7.32
N LYS A 72 10.17 8.22 6.23
CA LYS A 72 11.03 9.40 6.20
C LYS A 72 10.24 10.71 6.16
N VAL A 73 9.12 10.70 5.42
CA VAL A 73 8.28 11.90 5.25
C VAL A 73 7.35 12.13 6.44
N TYR A 74 6.81 11.03 7.00
CA TYR A 74 5.80 11.08 8.05
C TYR A 74 6.26 10.32 9.30
N PRO A 75 6.48 11.01 10.43
CA PRO A 75 6.84 10.38 11.70
C PRO A 75 5.63 9.68 12.35
N LEU A 76 5.38 8.44 11.94
CA LEU A 76 4.26 7.62 12.40
C LEU A 76 4.66 6.68 13.53
N ARG A 77 3.66 6.32 14.36
CA ARG A 77 3.86 5.28 15.37
C ARG A 77 4.08 3.90 14.74
N THR A 78 4.96 3.11 15.35
CA THR A 78 5.20 1.70 15.00
C THR A 78 4.78 0.74 16.13
N CYS A 79 4.49 1.26 17.33
CA CYS A 79 4.17 0.48 18.51
C CYS A 79 2.78 -0.18 18.44
N ASN A 80 2.62 -1.29 19.19
CA ASN A 80 1.37 -2.05 19.28
C ASN A 80 0.48 -1.62 20.46
N LEU A 81 0.68 -0.43 21.03
CA LEU A 81 -0.11 0.08 22.12
C LEU A 81 -1.56 0.38 21.68
N ALA A 82 -2.53 0.05 22.53
CA ALA A 82 -3.94 0.39 22.29
C ALA A 82 -4.16 1.87 22.63
N LEU A 83 -3.92 2.74 21.67
CA LEU A 83 -4.05 4.21 21.80
C LEU A 83 -5.53 4.62 21.65
N THR A 84 -6.33 4.37 22.68
CA THR A 84 -7.69 4.95 22.77
C THR A 84 -7.63 6.32 23.47
N PRO A 85 -8.63 7.21 23.22
CA PRO A 85 -8.69 8.49 23.91
C PRO A 85 -8.61 8.38 25.43
N GLU A 86 -9.24 7.35 26.03
CA GLU A 86 -9.23 7.11 27.46
C GLU A 86 -7.83 6.73 27.96
N ASN A 87 -7.14 5.80 27.29
CA ASN A 87 -5.80 5.36 27.66
C ASN A 87 -4.76 6.49 27.56
N ILE A 88 -4.91 7.39 26.61
CA ILE A 88 -4.03 8.56 26.46
C ILE A 88 -4.28 9.56 27.58
N ARG A 89 -5.55 9.91 27.86
CA ARG A 89 -5.90 10.84 28.94
C ARG A 89 -5.50 10.34 30.32
N SER A 90 -5.53 9.03 30.53
CA SER A 90 -5.11 8.43 31.82
C SER A 90 -3.60 8.45 32.06
N GLY A 91 -2.79 8.89 31.08
CA GLY A 91 -1.34 8.92 31.22
C GLY A 91 -0.70 7.53 31.30
N LYS A 92 -1.36 6.50 30.74
CA LYS A 92 -0.95 5.09 30.84
C LYS A 92 0.38 4.77 30.16
N PHE A 93 0.80 5.61 29.20
CA PHE A 93 1.94 5.33 28.33
C PHE A 93 3.10 6.29 28.57
N ASN A 94 4.32 5.75 28.44
CA ASN A 94 5.55 6.51 28.43
C ASN A 94 6.11 6.61 26.99
N VAL A 95 6.95 7.60 26.74
CA VAL A 95 7.68 7.76 25.47
C VAL A 95 8.63 6.59 25.23
N CYS A 96 8.74 6.20 23.99
CA CYS A 96 9.64 5.13 23.54
C CYS A 96 10.82 5.70 22.76
N LEU A 97 11.76 4.83 22.35
CA LEU A 97 12.93 5.22 21.56
C LEU A 97 12.54 5.95 20.29
N GLU A 98 11.50 5.49 19.58
CA GLU A 98 11.03 6.12 18.33
C GLU A 98 10.64 7.60 18.49
N TYR A 99 10.13 7.97 19.67
CA TYR A 99 9.87 9.38 19.98
C TYR A 99 11.18 10.17 20.13
N HIS A 100 12.15 9.62 20.87
CA HIS A 100 13.42 10.32 21.12
C HIS A 100 14.25 10.51 19.86
N ILE A 101 14.22 9.55 18.93
CA ILE A 101 14.88 9.66 17.61
C ILE A 101 14.01 10.37 16.55
N LYS A 102 12.87 10.96 16.95
CA LYS A 102 11.94 11.75 16.11
C LYS A 102 11.27 10.97 14.97
N ASN A 103 11.24 9.66 15.01
CA ASN A 103 10.47 8.81 14.08
C ASN A 103 8.98 8.77 14.42
N CYS A 104 8.58 9.26 15.59
CA CYS A 104 7.20 9.34 16.06
C CYS A 104 7.01 10.64 16.85
N LYS A 105 5.88 11.33 16.66
CA LYS A 105 5.56 12.58 17.38
C LYS A 105 4.88 12.36 18.74
N GLY A 106 4.80 11.12 19.25
CA GLY A 106 4.27 10.81 20.57
C GLY A 106 2.77 10.94 20.75
N PRO A 107 1.92 10.38 19.85
CA PRO A 107 0.48 10.39 20.06
C PRO A 107 0.05 9.66 21.34
N CYS A 108 0.88 8.73 21.85
CA CYS A 108 0.62 7.99 23.07
C CYS A 108 0.62 8.85 24.35
N ILE A 109 1.28 10.01 24.32
CA ILE A 109 1.35 10.98 25.42
C ILE A 109 0.66 12.31 25.10
N GLY A 110 -0.14 12.35 24.01
CA GLY A 110 -0.90 13.53 23.58
C GLY A 110 -0.06 14.64 22.97
N GLN A 111 1.21 14.39 22.61
CA GLN A 111 2.08 15.39 21.95
C GLN A 111 1.71 15.63 20.48
N GLN A 112 0.96 14.71 19.87
CA GLN A 112 0.39 14.87 18.53
C GLN A 112 -1.12 14.73 18.60
N SER A 113 -1.83 15.68 18.01
CA SER A 113 -3.29 15.62 17.93
C SER A 113 -3.76 14.50 16.99
N HIS A 114 -5.00 14.07 17.17
CA HIS A 114 -5.61 13.07 16.30
C HIS A 114 -5.80 13.63 14.89
N GLU A 115 -6.20 14.89 14.78
CA GLU A 115 -6.45 15.59 13.52
C GLU A 115 -5.16 15.67 12.67
N GLU A 116 -4.05 16.15 13.26
CA GLU A 116 -2.74 16.21 12.60
C GLU A 116 -2.27 14.82 12.13
N TYR A 117 -2.49 13.81 13.00
CA TYR A 117 -2.11 12.43 12.64
C TYR A 117 -2.93 11.90 11.47
N MET A 118 -4.24 12.12 11.47
CA MET A 118 -5.16 11.67 10.42
C MET A 118 -4.95 12.41 9.10
N GLU A 119 -4.54 13.68 9.13
CA GLU A 119 -4.11 14.40 7.93
C GLU A 119 -2.91 13.71 7.28
N SER A 120 -1.90 13.37 8.08
CA SER A 120 -0.73 12.60 7.59
C SER A 120 -1.15 11.24 7.00
N ILE A 121 -2.11 10.53 7.62
CA ILE A 121 -2.68 9.28 7.07
C ILE A 121 -3.41 9.52 5.75
N GLY A 122 -4.12 10.64 5.61
CA GLY A 122 -4.77 11.06 4.36
C GLY A 122 -3.76 11.21 3.22
N GLN A 123 -2.69 11.96 3.46
CA GLN A 123 -1.60 12.15 2.49
C GLN A 123 -0.90 10.82 2.13
N ILE A 124 -0.67 9.94 3.11
CA ILE A 124 -0.12 8.60 2.88
C ILE A 124 -1.04 7.76 2.00
N LYS A 125 -2.35 7.82 2.20
CA LYS A 125 -3.32 7.12 1.33
C LYS A 125 -3.18 7.57 -0.12
N GLU A 126 -3.00 8.87 -0.37
CA GLU A 126 -2.80 9.38 -1.73
C GLU A 126 -1.46 8.91 -2.33
N ILE A 127 -0.38 8.87 -1.56
CA ILE A 127 0.90 8.27 -2.02
C ILE A 127 0.70 6.80 -2.39
N LEU A 128 0.00 6.03 -1.57
CA LEU A 128 -0.25 4.60 -1.81
C LEU A 128 -1.19 4.32 -2.99
N LYS A 129 -2.04 5.29 -3.35
CA LYS A 129 -2.83 5.26 -4.60
C LYS A 129 -2.01 5.70 -5.83
N GLY A 130 -0.77 6.19 -5.64
CA GLY A 130 0.08 6.72 -6.70
C GLY A 130 -0.10 8.21 -7.00
N ASN A 131 -0.94 8.92 -6.25
CA ASN A 131 -1.17 10.35 -6.42
C ASN A 131 -0.02 11.21 -5.84
N THR A 132 1.21 10.84 -6.13
CA THR A 132 2.41 11.51 -5.60
C THR A 132 2.53 12.95 -6.10
N GLN A 133 2.03 13.27 -7.30
CA GLN A 133 1.99 14.64 -7.84
C GLN A 133 1.15 15.57 -6.97
N LEU A 134 0.00 15.11 -6.50
CA LEU A 134 -0.86 15.88 -5.61
C LEU A 134 -0.12 16.27 -4.32
N ILE A 135 0.57 15.30 -3.72
CA ILE A 135 1.34 15.54 -2.50
C ILE A 135 2.53 16.46 -2.74
N SER A 136 3.22 16.30 -3.88
CA SER A 136 4.29 17.21 -4.29
C SER A 136 3.81 18.65 -4.37
N ASN A 137 2.67 18.88 -5.01
CA ASN A 137 2.08 20.22 -5.16
C ASN A 137 1.70 20.81 -3.79
N LEU A 138 1.05 20.03 -2.91
CA LEU A 138 0.69 20.47 -1.55
C LEU A 138 1.93 20.89 -0.74
N LEU A 139 3.00 20.08 -0.77
CA LEU A 139 4.24 20.41 -0.07
C LEU A 139 4.92 21.67 -0.65
N LEU A 140 4.84 21.86 -1.97
CA LEU A 140 5.38 23.06 -2.62
C LEU A 140 4.62 24.33 -2.19
N GLU A 141 3.30 24.26 -2.10
CA GLU A 141 2.45 25.36 -1.62
C GLU A 141 2.72 25.68 -0.15
N GLU A 142 2.79 24.66 0.72
CA GLU A 142 3.11 24.81 2.14
C GLU A 142 4.51 25.43 2.33
N MET A 143 5.51 24.96 1.56
CA MET A 143 6.86 25.53 1.60
C MET A 143 6.88 27.01 1.24
N ARG A 144 6.11 27.41 0.21
CA ARG A 144 6.01 28.82 -0.22
C ARG A 144 5.36 29.68 0.86
N SER A 145 4.24 29.23 1.43
CA SER A 145 3.53 29.93 2.51
C SER A 145 4.44 30.15 3.71
N LEU A 146 5.18 29.14 4.15
CA LEU A 146 6.14 29.25 5.24
C LEU A 146 7.30 30.22 4.93
N ALA A 147 7.76 30.24 3.68
CA ALA A 147 8.80 31.17 3.25
C ALA A 147 8.30 32.63 3.22
N GLU A 148 7.04 32.88 2.81
CA GLU A 148 6.41 34.19 2.85
C GLU A 148 6.25 34.70 4.30
N GLU A 149 5.97 33.77 5.24
CA GLU A 149 5.94 34.06 6.69
C GLU A 149 7.34 34.19 7.33
N MET A 150 8.42 34.12 6.53
CA MET A 150 9.82 34.13 6.98
C MET A 150 10.21 32.99 7.94
N ARG A 151 9.45 31.88 7.95
CA ARG A 151 9.68 30.64 8.74
C ARG A 151 10.61 29.68 8.00
N PHE A 152 11.80 30.13 7.69
CA PHE A 152 12.71 29.40 6.78
C PHE A 152 13.16 28.03 7.29
N GLU A 153 13.29 27.82 8.60
CA GLU A 153 13.65 26.50 9.15
C GLU A 153 12.53 25.47 8.93
N GLU A 154 11.28 25.91 9.01
CA GLU A 154 10.12 25.05 8.75
C GLU A 154 9.95 24.81 7.25
N ALA A 155 10.09 25.84 6.43
CA ALA A 155 10.10 25.71 4.98
C ALA A 155 11.20 24.73 4.50
N GLN A 156 12.39 24.74 5.12
CA GLN A 156 13.45 23.79 4.80
C GLN A 156 13.06 22.35 5.11
N LYS A 157 12.38 22.08 6.22
CA LYS A 157 11.87 20.73 6.55
C LYS A 157 10.84 20.23 5.53
N ILE A 158 9.97 21.13 5.05
CA ILE A 158 8.99 20.78 3.99
C ILE A 158 9.71 20.53 2.66
N LYS A 159 10.74 21.33 2.34
CA LYS A 159 11.57 21.10 1.15
C LYS A 159 12.23 19.72 1.16
N GLU A 160 12.78 19.30 2.28
CA GLU A 160 13.38 17.96 2.41
C GLU A 160 12.36 16.84 2.12
N LYS A 161 11.12 16.99 2.57
CA LYS A 161 10.04 16.04 2.24
C LYS A 161 9.69 16.08 0.75
N TYR A 162 9.58 17.26 0.17
CA TYR A 162 9.34 17.47 -1.26
C TYR A 162 10.41 16.76 -2.10
N ASP A 163 11.70 17.00 -1.79
CA ASP A 163 12.84 16.42 -2.51
C ASP A 163 12.83 14.88 -2.42
N LEU A 164 12.42 14.29 -1.30
CA LEU A 164 12.26 12.85 -1.14
C LEU A 164 11.16 12.28 -2.06
N ILE A 165 10.01 12.96 -2.16
CA ILE A 165 8.91 12.54 -3.03
C ILE A 165 9.29 12.67 -4.50
N GLU A 166 9.92 13.77 -4.92
CA GLU A 166 10.39 13.95 -6.29
C GLU A 166 11.47 12.92 -6.67
N SER A 167 12.38 12.63 -5.75
CA SER A 167 13.39 11.57 -5.94
C SER A 167 12.77 10.18 -6.09
N TYR A 168 11.69 9.91 -5.39
CA TYR A 168 10.93 8.66 -5.55
C TYR A 168 10.21 8.62 -6.90
N ARG A 169 9.55 9.72 -7.31
CA ARG A 169 8.87 9.84 -8.60
C ARG A 169 9.82 9.64 -9.79
N ALA A 170 11.00 10.22 -9.71
CA ALA A 170 12.02 10.08 -10.77
C ALA A 170 12.52 8.63 -10.95
N LYS A 171 12.38 7.78 -9.93
CA LYS A 171 12.74 6.36 -9.97
C LYS A 171 11.58 5.45 -10.38
N SER A 172 10.35 5.96 -10.38
CA SER A 172 9.17 5.19 -10.79
C SER A 172 9.15 5.03 -12.31
N GLU A 173 8.80 3.83 -12.78
CA GLU A 173 8.63 3.58 -14.21
C GLU A 173 7.41 4.35 -14.73
N VAL A 174 7.66 5.31 -15.62
CA VAL A 174 6.62 6.10 -16.28
C VAL A 174 6.17 5.38 -17.54
N VAL A 175 4.91 4.99 -17.60
CA VAL A 175 4.31 4.33 -18.76
C VAL A 175 3.77 5.36 -19.75
N SER A 176 3.03 6.36 -19.27
CA SER A 176 2.42 7.40 -20.09
C SER A 176 1.85 8.53 -19.24
N SER A 177 2.03 9.77 -19.68
CA SER A 177 1.41 10.95 -19.04
C SER A 177 -0.11 11.07 -19.27
N VAL A 178 -0.67 10.26 -20.16
CA VAL A 178 -2.10 10.31 -20.55
C VAL A 178 -2.93 9.26 -19.82
N LEU A 179 -2.29 8.19 -19.34
CA LEU A 179 -3.00 7.09 -18.69
C LEU A 179 -3.22 7.38 -17.20
N HIS A 180 -4.49 7.57 -16.83
CA HIS A 180 -4.91 7.81 -15.46
C HIS A 180 -5.80 6.68 -14.97
N ASN A 181 -5.41 6.04 -13.86
CA ASN A 181 -6.21 5.05 -13.13
C ASN A 181 -6.74 3.89 -14.02
N ILE A 182 -5.82 3.14 -14.61
CA ILE A 182 -6.10 2.05 -15.55
C ILE A 182 -5.57 0.73 -14.99
N ASP A 183 -6.39 -0.32 -15.08
CA ASP A 183 -5.99 -1.70 -14.86
C ASP A 183 -5.67 -2.37 -16.20
N VAL A 184 -4.46 -2.87 -16.33
CA VAL A 184 -4.00 -3.59 -17.52
C VAL A 184 -3.80 -5.05 -17.16
N PHE A 185 -4.41 -5.92 -17.97
CA PHE A 185 -4.25 -7.36 -17.87
C PHE A 185 -3.65 -7.90 -19.15
N SER A 186 -2.72 -8.83 -19.04
CA SER A 186 -2.24 -9.62 -20.17
C SER A 186 -2.15 -11.09 -19.77
N ILE A 187 -2.28 -11.98 -20.74
CA ILE A 187 -2.17 -13.43 -20.54
C ILE A 187 -1.18 -14.02 -21.52
N GLU A 188 -0.28 -14.86 -20.99
CA GLU A 188 0.58 -15.74 -21.74
C GLU A 188 0.31 -17.18 -21.31
N THR A 189 0.37 -18.13 -22.24
CA THR A 189 0.09 -19.55 -22.01
C THR A 189 1.19 -20.41 -22.56
N ASP A 190 1.59 -21.42 -21.80
CA ASP A 190 2.40 -22.55 -22.27
C ASP A 190 1.54 -23.84 -22.27
N GLU A 191 2.18 -25.01 -22.47
CA GLU A 191 1.49 -26.31 -22.56
C GLU A 191 0.78 -26.71 -21.25
N TYR A 192 1.20 -26.18 -20.09
CA TYR A 192 0.76 -26.62 -18.77
C TYR A 192 0.23 -25.50 -17.89
N SER A 193 0.54 -24.26 -18.22
CA SER A 193 0.23 -23.11 -17.37
C SER A 193 -0.20 -21.88 -18.18
N ALA A 194 -1.02 -21.07 -17.57
CA ALA A 194 -1.34 -19.72 -18.02
C ALA A 194 -0.84 -18.70 -17.00
N TYR A 195 -0.19 -17.66 -17.48
CA TYR A 195 0.35 -16.57 -16.67
C TYR A 195 -0.45 -15.30 -16.97
N ILE A 196 -1.19 -14.82 -15.98
CA ILE A 196 -1.94 -13.57 -16.09
C ILE A 196 -1.17 -12.48 -15.36
N ASN A 197 -0.73 -11.46 -16.11
CA ASN A 197 -0.08 -10.28 -15.57
C ASN A 197 -1.13 -9.20 -15.33
N TYR A 198 -1.04 -8.56 -14.18
CA TYR A 198 -1.85 -7.41 -13.79
C TYR A 198 -0.95 -6.23 -13.47
N HIS A 199 -1.28 -5.07 -14.04
CA HIS A 199 -0.65 -3.79 -13.73
C HIS A 199 -1.70 -2.74 -13.42
N HIS A 200 -1.59 -2.09 -12.28
CA HIS A 200 -2.37 -0.89 -11.96
C HIS A 200 -1.54 0.35 -12.25
N ILE A 201 -2.04 1.19 -13.14
CA ILE A 201 -1.38 2.42 -13.58
C ILE A 201 -2.16 3.61 -13.03
N THR A 202 -1.51 4.47 -12.25
CA THR A 202 -2.06 5.72 -11.76
C THR A 202 -1.13 6.87 -12.11
N ASN A 203 -1.67 7.93 -12.70
CA ASN A 203 -0.91 9.10 -13.14
C ASN A 203 0.32 8.76 -14.00
N GLY A 204 0.16 7.79 -14.91
CA GLY A 204 1.20 7.35 -15.84
C GLY A 204 2.28 6.46 -15.24
N CYS A 205 2.21 6.10 -13.97
CA CYS A 205 3.17 5.22 -13.31
C CYS A 205 2.55 3.87 -12.96
N ILE A 206 3.33 2.78 -13.09
CA ILE A 206 2.93 1.46 -12.61
C ILE A 206 3.09 1.44 -11.09
N ASN A 207 1.97 1.43 -10.36
CA ASN A 207 1.95 1.39 -8.90
C ASN A 207 1.89 -0.02 -8.34
N GLN A 208 1.24 -0.91 -9.07
CA GLN A 208 1.08 -2.30 -8.69
C GLN A 208 1.33 -3.19 -9.90
N ALA A 209 2.03 -4.27 -9.69
CA ALA A 209 2.25 -5.30 -10.70
C ALA A 209 2.26 -6.68 -10.02
N CYS A 210 1.54 -7.63 -10.57
CA CYS A 210 1.60 -9.02 -10.12
C CYS A 210 1.33 -9.98 -11.28
N THR A 211 1.84 -11.19 -11.14
CA THR A 211 1.64 -12.28 -12.08
C THR A 211 1.00 -13.44 -11.34
N PHE A 212 -0.06 -13.99 -11.90
CA PHE A 212 -0.75 -15.17 -11.40
C PHE A 212 -0.47 -16.34 -12.35
N GLU A 213 -0.15 -17.48 -11.79
CA GLU A 213 0.01 -18.73 -12.53
C GLU A 213 -1.22 -19.60 -12.32
N TYR A 214 -1.83 -20.02 -13.43
CA TYR A 214 -2.94 -20.96 -13.47
C TYR A 214 -2.50 -22.23 -14.21
N ASN A 215 -2.68 -23.39 -13.59
CA ASN A 215 -2.42 -24.65 -14.28
C ASN A 215 -3.58 -24.97 -15.23
N THR A 216 -3.28 -25.03 -16.53
CA THR A 216 -4.23 -25.40 -17.57
C THR A 216 -4.33 -26.95 -17.64
N ARG A 217 -5.30 -27.53 -16.97
CA ARG A 217 -5.57 -28.99 -17.00
C ARG A 217 -6.78 -29.36 -17.82
N ILE A 218 -7.56 -28.40 -18.23
CA ILE A 218 -8.80 -28.52 -19.03
C ILE A 218 -8.62 -27.57 -20.20
N ASN A 219 -9.15 -27.89 -21.38
CA ASN A 219 -9.06 -27.05 -22.60
C ASN A 219 -9.84 -25.73 -22.45
N GLU A 220 -9.39 -24.88 -21.53
CA GLU A 220 -9.91 -23.52 -21.32
C GLU A 220 -9.30 -22.58 -22.36
N SER A 221 -10.13 -21.70 -22.89
CA SER A 221 -9.66 -20.66 -23.79
C SER A 221 -8.87 -19.58 -23.04
N ARG A 222 -7.98 -18.87 -23.75
CA ARG A 222 -7.24 -17.72 -23.16
C ARG A 222 -8.19 -16.65 -22.60
N GLU A 223 -9.33 -16.45 -23.26
CA GLU A 223 -10.35 -15.49 -22.88
C GLU A 223 -11.02 -15.88 -21.54
N GLU A 224 -11.36 -17.16 -21.36
CA GLU A 224 -11.95 -17.66 -20.12
C GLU A 224 -10.97 -17.54 -18.95
N LEU A 225 -9.71 -17.91 -19.13
CA LEU A 225 -8.66 -17.76 -18.12
C LEU A 225 -8.42 -16.30 -17.75
N LEU A 226 -8.37 -15.41 -18.73
CA LEU A 226 -8.22 -13.97 -18.49
C LEU A 226 -9.42 -13.40 -17.71
N GLN A 227 -10.63 -13.79 -18.06
CA GLN A 227 -11.83 -13.38 -17.35
C GLN A 227 -11.81 -13.85 -15.88
N LEU A 228 -11.36 -15.07 -15.62
CA LEU A 228 -11.19 -15.60 -14.27
C LEU A 228 -10.19 -14.78 -13.46
N GLY A 229 -9.04 -14.44 -14.05
CA GLY A 229 -8.03 -13.60 -13.40
C GLY A 229 -8.55 -12.20 -13.06
N ILE A 230 -9.31 -11.58 -13.95
CA ILE A 230 -9.93 -10.26 -13.70
C ILE A 230 -10.94 -10.33 -12.54
N ILE A 231 -11.78 -11.37 -12.49
CA ILE A 231 -12.77 -11.57 -11.43
C ILE A 231 -12.08 -11.78 -10.09
N GLU A 232 -11.06 -12.67 -10.03
CA GLU A 232 -10.31 -12.96 -8.81
C GLU A 232 -9.64 -11.69 -8.24
N MET A 233 -9.05 -10.86 -9.12
CA MET A 233 -8.44 -9.60 -8.71
C MET A 233 -9.45 -8.65 -8.09
N ARG A 234 -10.61 -8.47 -8.71
CA ARG A 234 -11.68 -7.60 -8.20
C ARG A 234 -12.25 -8.06 -6.87
N GLU A 235 -12.32 -9.37 -6.64
CA GLU A 235 -12.79 -9.90 -5.35
C GLU A 235 -11.75 -9.80 -4.24
N ARG A 236 -10.47 -9.93 -4.60
CA ARG A 236 -9.36 -9.93 -3.64
C ARG A 236 -8.99 -8.53 -3.14
N TYR A 237 -9.16 -7.51 -3.97
CA TYR A 237 -8.67 -6.14 -3.74
C TYR A 237 -9.75 -5.05 -3.77
N LYS A 238 -11.00 -5.44 -3.56
CA LYS A 238 -12.11 -4.51 -3.31
C LYS A 238 -11.99 -3.76 -1.99
#